data_d471de6fd33cedec7abaa55a78deeace
#
_entry.id   d471de6fd33cedec7abaa55a78deeace
#
_cell.length_a   1.000
_cell.length_b   1.000
_cell.length_c   1.000
_cell.angle_alpha   90.00
_cell.angle_beta   90.00
_cell.angle_gamma   90.00
#
_symmetry.space_group_name_H-M   'P 1'
#
loop_
_entity.id
_entity.type
_entity.pdbx_description
1 polymer ?
#
loop_
_entity_poly.entity_id
_entity_poly.type
_entity_poly.pdbx_seq_one_letter_code
_entity_poly.pdbx_strand_id
1 'polypeptide(L)'
;METIIKKITHTEEDKKIYEQAGQILRAGGLVAFPTETVYGLGADALDAKASAKIYAAKGRPSDNPLIVHIADVNALYDLAKEVPDKALVLAEKFWPGPLTMILKKKDKVPDSITGGLGTVAIRMPSHPVAAELIRSSGVYIAAPSANTSGKPSPTMAEHVINDLSGRIDMIIQDDTVDIGVESTIIDLSEEVPTILRPGYITQAMFEEAIGKTIIDPAIMGSLKEGVIPKAPGMKYKHYAPNADVTIVEGPHEKVVQYINRQVSEKEAEGHRLSLIHI
;
A
#
# COMPACT_ATOMS: atom_id res chain seq x y z
N MET A 1 -18.70 -7.93 -15.25
CA MET A 1 -19.22 -7.08 -14.15
C MET A 1 -19.01 -5.62 -14.56
N GLU A 2 -19.96 -4.73 -14.33
CA GLU A 2 -19.77 -3.29 -14.54
C GLU A 2 -19.17 -2.69 -13.27
N THR A 3 -18.07 -1.92 -13.39
CA THR A 3 -17.42 -1.23 -12.28
C THR A 3 -17.98 0.18 -12.17
N ILE A 4 -18.47 0.54 -10.98
CA ILE A 4 -18.94 1.90 -10.68
C ILE A 4 -17.74 2.82 -10.51
N ILE A 5 -17.68 3.93 -11.25
CA ILE A 5 -16.62 4.94 -11.09
C ILE A 5 -17.25 6.22 -10.56
N LYS A 6 -16.74 6.74 -9.43
CA LYS A 6 -17.22 7.97 -8.79
C LYS A 6 -16.05 8.90 -8.50
N LYS A 7 -16.15 10.16 -8.96
CA LYS A 7 -15.16 11.19 -8.66
C LYS A 7 -15.60 11.96 -7.40
N ILE A 8 -14.67 12.15 -6.47
CA ILE A 8 -14.84 13.02 -5.30
C ILE A 8 -14.79 14.49 -5.75
N THR A 9 -15.66 15.29 -5.17
CA THR A 9 -15.81 16.73 -5.45
C THR A 9 -15.46 17.61 -4.25
N HIS A 10 -15.14 16.98 -3.10
CA HIS A 10 -14.88 17.61 -1.82
C HIS A 10 -16.06 18.46 -1.32
N THR A 11 -17.29 17.97 -1.59
CA THR A 11 -18.54 18.59 -1.15
C THR A 11 -19.39 17.62 -0.31
N GLU A 12 -20.46 18.13 0.31
CA GLU A 12 -21.42 17.31 1.05
C GLU A 12 -22.07 16.19 0.22
N GLU A 13 -22.08 16.32 -1.09
CA GLU A 13 -22.65 15.32 -2.00
C GLU A 13 -21.84 14.01 -1.99
N ASP A 14 -20.56 14.09 -1.65
CA ASP A 14 -19.67 12.92 -1.59
C ASP A 14 -20.07 11.92 -0.50
N LYS A 15 -20.86 12.34 0.50
CA LYS A 15 -21.40 11.44 1.53
C LYS A 15 -22.12 10.23 0.92
N LYS A 16 -22.89 10.46 -0.15
CA LYS A 16 -23.59 9.36 -0.86
C LYS A 16 -22.61 8.38 -1.49
N ILE A 17 -21.46 8.88 -1.96
CA ILE A 17 -20.41 8.03 -2.54
C ILE A 17 -19.81 7.14 -1.47
N TYR A 18 -19.49 7.70 -0.30
CA TYR A 18 -18.94 6.93 0.83
C TYR A 18 -19.95 5.94 1.40
N GLU A 19 -21.23 6.31 1.51
CA GLU A 19 -22.30 5.40 1.93
C GLU A 19 -22.44 4.22 0.98
N GLN A 20 -22.46 4.48 -0.35
CA GLN A 20 -22.52 3.43 -1.36
C GLN A 20 -21.30 2.51 -1.31
N ALA A 21 -20.10 3.07 -1.23
CA ALA A 21 -18.86 2.32 -1.10
C ALA A 21 -18.84 1.47 0.19
N GLY A 22 -19.28 2.05 1.30
CA GLY A 22 -19.41 1.34 2.58
C GLY A 22 -20.41 0.17 2.52
N GLN A 23 -21.53 0.32 1.82
CA GLN A 23 -22.47 -0.78 1.58
C GLN A 23 -21.83 -1.91 0.78
N ILE A 24 -21.07 -1.57 -0.27
CA ILE A 24 -20.32 -2.54 -1.09
C ILE A 24 -19.34 -3.32 -0.21
N LEU A 25 -18.54 -2.64 0.62
CA LEU A 25 -17.56 -3.27 1.51
C LEU A 25 -18.22 -4.20 2.51
N ARG A 26 -19.29 -3.76 3.19
CA ARG A 26 -20.06 -4.60 4.14
C ARG A 26 -20.73 -5.80 3.48
N ALA A 27 -21.06 -5.71 2.21
CA ALA A 27 -21.58 -6.82 1.41
C ALA A 27 -20.47 -7.76 0.89
N GLY A 28 -19.22 -7.56 1.30
CA GLY A 28 -18.05 -8.35 0.85
C GLY A 28 -17.63 -8.04 -0.58
N GLY A 29 -17.95 -6.84 -1.10
CA GLY A 29 -17.47 -6.34 -2.38
C GLY A 29 -16.12 -5.65 -2.28
N LEU A 30 -15.62 -5.17 -3.44
CA LEU A 30 -14.30 -4.56 -3.60
C LEU A 30 -14.42 -3.09 -4.01
N VAL A 31 -13.72 -2.21 -3.29
CA VAL A 31 -13.66 -0.77 -3.60
C VAL A 31 -12.21 -0.35 -3.73
N ALA A 32 -11.83 0.26 -4.86
CA ALA A 32 -10.55 0.93 -5.00
C ALA A 32 -10.66 2.39 -4.57
N PHE A 33 -9.67 2.89 -3.85
CA PHE A 33 -9.66 4.23 -3.26
C PHE A 33 -8.26 4.82 -3.16
N PRO A 34 -8.11 6.15 -3.24
CA PRO A 34 -6.82 6.83 -3.08
C PRO A 34 -6.36 6.82 -1.63
N THR A 35 -5.04 6.75 -1.44
CA THR A 35 -4.36 7.10 -0.19
C THR A 35 -3.27 8.12 -0.49
N GLU A 36 -2.60 8.67 0.53
CA GLU A 36 -1.49 9.60 0.35
C GLU A 36 -0.27 8.95 -0.30
N THR A 37 -0.21 7.60 -0.32
CA THR A 37 0.90 6.85 -0.93
C THR A 37 0.59 6.35 -2.32
N VAL A 38 -0.38 5.46 -2.45
CA VAL A 38 -0.84 4.84 -3.71
C VAL A 38 -2.31 4.47 -3.58
N TYR A 39 -3.01 4.20 -4.69
CA TYR A 39 -4.36 3.66 -4.63
C TYR A 39 -4.39 2.26 -4.00
N GLY A 40 -5.33 2.04 -3.08
CA GLY A 40 -5.60 0.76 -2.43
C GLY A 40 -6.81 0.05 -3.02
N LEU A 41 -6.78 -1.29 -3.09
CA LEU A 41 -7.95 -2.13 -3.39
C LEU A 41 -8.48 -2.74 -2.11
N GLY A 42 -9.60 -2.21 -1.61
CA GLY A 42 -10.17 -2.52 -0.31
C GLY A 42 -11.24 -3.60 -0.31
N ALA A 43 -11.25 -4.36 0.77
CA ALA A 43 -12.31 -5.27 1.19
C ALA A 43 -12.43 -5.28 2.71
N ASP A 44 -13.53 -5.79 3.26
CA ASP A 44 -13.67 -6.01 4.72
C ASP A 44 -12.54 -6.93 5.23
N ALA A 45 -11.73 -6.39 6.15
CA ALA A 45 -10.58 -7.09 6.71
C ALA A 45 -10.95 -8.28 7.61
N LEU A 46 -12.18 -8.34 8.12
CA LEU A 46 -12.63 -9.43 8.97
C LEU A 46 -13.46 -10.48 8.19
N ASP A 47 -13.70 -10.25 6.89
CA ASP A 47 -14.34 -11.23 6.00
C ASP A 47 -13.29 -11.96 5.14
N ALA A 48 -13.05 -13.24 5.48
CA ALA A 48 -12.13 -14.09 4.73
C ALA A 48 -12.54 -14.29 3.26
N LYS A 49 -13.84 -14.25 2.94
CA LYS A 49 -14.34 -14.39 1.57
C LYS A 49 -14.12 -13.12 0.77
N ALA A 50 -14.24 -11.95 1.40
CA ALA A 50 -13.97 -10.67 0.76
C ALA A 50 -12.47 -10.53 0.41
N SER A 51 -11.56 -10.97 1.31
CA SER A 51 -10.13 -10.97 1.03
C SER A 51 -9.73 -11.88 -0.14
N ALA A 52 -10.38 -13.03 -0.29
CA ALA A 52 -10.15 -13.94 -1.42
C ALA A 52 -10.46 -13.25 -2.77
N LYS A 53 -11.46 -12.37 -2.82
CA LYS A 53 -11.78 -11.59 -4.03
C LYS A 53 -10.67 -10.61 -4.40
N ILE A 54 -9.95 -10.00 -3.42
CA ILE A 54 -8.79 -9.13 -3.69
C ILE A 54 -7.74 -9.93 -4.47
N TYR A 55 -7.37 -11.11 -3.97
CA TYR A 55 -6.37 -11.95 -4.61
C TYR A 55 -6.79 -12.34 -6.04
N ALA A 56 -8.06 -12.74 -6.21
CA ALA A 56 -8.62 -13.10 -7.52
C ALA A 56 -8.62 -11.93 -8.50
N ALA A 57 -9.09 -10.74 -8.09
CA ALA A 57 -9.15 -9.55 -8.94
C ALA A 57 -7.77 -9.10 -9.44
N LYS A 58 -6.74 -9.22 -8.58
CA LYS A 58 -5.36 -8.82 -8.88
C LYS A 58 -4.53 -9.91 -9.56
N GLY A 59 -4.94 -11.17 -9.53
CA GLY A 59 -4.06 -12.31 -9.85
C GLY A 59 -2.89 -12.41 -8.87
N ARG A 60 -3.12 -12.09 -7.57
CA ARG A 60 -2.11 -12.05 -6.52
C ARG A 60 -2.05 -13.39 -5.77
N PRO A 61 -0.86 -13.93 -5.45
CA PRO A 61 -0.73 -15.08 -4.57
C PRO A 61 -1.28 -14.79 -3.17
N SER A 62 -2.05 -15.75 -2.60
CA SER A 62 -2.73 -15.59 -1.31
C SER A 62 -1.80 -15.69 -0.09
N ASP A 63 -0.57 -16.13 -0.27
CA ASP A 63 0.48 -16.17 0.76
C ASP A 63 1.17 -14.81 0.99
N ASN A 64 0.77 -13.78 0.24
CA ASN A 64 1.30 -12.42 0.35
C ASN A 64 0.33 -11.55 1.19
N PRO A 65 0.65 -11.23 2.47
CA PRO A 65 -0.28 -10.60 3.40
C PRO A 65 -0.81 -9.24 2.90
N LEU A 66 -1.95 -8.82 3.46
CA LEU A 66 -2.59 -7.55 3.21
C LEU A 66 -2.38 -6.60 4.39
N ILE A 67 -2.51 -5.29 4.15
CA ILE A 67 -2.44 -4.26 5.19
C ILE A 67 -3.86 -3.88 5.58
N VAL A 68 -4.17 -3.92 6.87
CA VAL A 68 -5.45 -3.47 7.43
C VAL A 68 -5.40 -1.98 7.67
N HIS A 69 -6.31 -1.24 7.03
CA HIS A 69 -6.43 0.20 7.17
C HIS A 69 -7.50 0.55 8.20
N ILE A 70 -7.17 1.47 9.08
CA ILE A 70 -8.00 1.96 10.20
C ILE A 70 -8.17 3.47 10.11
N ALA A 71 -9.19 4.03 10.78
CA ALA A 71 -9.42 5.47 10.89
C ALA A 71 -9.39 5.98 12.34
N ASP A 72 -9.11 5.10 13.30
CA ASP A 72 -8.96 5.40 14.73
C ASP A 72 -7.85 4.55 15.31
N VAL A 73 -6.95 5.16 16.08
CA VAL A 73 -5.83 4.47 16.72
C VAL A 73 -6.27 3.39 17.70
N ASN A 74 -7.45 3.54 18.32
CA ASN A 74 -8.01 2.53 19.24
C ASN A 74 -8.27 1.18 18.55
N ALA A 75 -8.42 1.15 17.23
CA ALA A 75 -8.52 -0.09 16.46
C ALA A 75 -7.29 -1.00 16.61
N LEU A 76 -6.13 -0.47 17.03
CA LEU A 76 -4.96 -1.29 17.39
C LEU A 76 -5.33 -2.33 18.45
N TYR A 77 -6.06 -1.92 19.50
CA TYR A 77 -6.47 -2.81 20.59
C TYR A 77 -7.52 -3.85 20.15
N ASP A 78 -8.19 -3.60 19.04
CA ASP A 78 -9.13 -4.55 18.46
C ASP A 78 -8.45 -5.62 17.61
N LEU A 79 -7.38 -5.27 16.91
CA LEU A 79 -6.74 -6.11 15.91
C LEU A 79 -5.48 -6.81 16.45
N ALA A 80 -4.74 -6.17 17.36
CA ALA A 80 -3.52 -6.69 17.93
C ALA A 80 -3.72 -7.31 19.33
N LYS A 81 -3.02 -8.42 19.61
CA LYS A 81 -2.99 -9.05 20.96
C LYS A 81 -2.28 -8.17 21.97
N GLU A 82 -1.19 -7.53 21.54
CA GLU A 82 -0.35 -6.66 22.34
C GLU A 82 -0.04 -5.41 21.52
N VAL A 83 -0.14 -4.25 22.12
CA VAL A 83 0.25 -2.95 21.55
C VAL A 83 1.41 -2.42 22.40
N PRO A 84 2.66 -2.59 21.96
CA PRO A 84 3.82 -2.12 22.71
C PRO A 84 3.88 -0.59 22.74
N ASP A 85 4.49 0.00 23.77
CA ASP A 85 4.64 1.46 23.90
C ASP A 85 5.28 2.10 22.65
N LYS A 86 6.25 1.41 22.04
CA LYS A 86 6.85 1.86 20.78
C LYS A 86 5.83 2.05 19.65
N ALA A 87 4.79 1.21 19.58
CA ALA A 87 3.73 1.36 18.59
C ALA A 87 2.89 2.62 18.86
N LEU A 88 2.61 2.94 20.11
CA LEU A 88 1.89 4.15 20.49
C LEU A 88 2.68 5.42 20.16
N VAL A 89 3.98 5.43 20.47
CA VAL A 89 4.89 6.53 20.12
C VAL A 89 4.95 6.75 18.61
N LEU A 90 5.05 5.67 17.82
CA LEU A 90 5.08 5.77 16.37
C LEU A 90 3.72 6.19 15.79
N ALA A 91 2.61 5.73 16.38
CA ALA A 91 1.28 6.18 15.99
C ALA A 91 1.09 7.68 16.25
N GLU A 92 1.49 8.18 17.40
CA GLU A 92 1.42 9.61 17.74
C GLU A 92 2.25 10.48 16.78
N LYS A 93 3.45 10.00 16.40
CA LYS A 93 4.39 10.77 15.56
C LYS A 93 4.06 10.70 14.06
N PHE A 94 3.56 9.57 13.56
CA PHE A 94 3.47 9.28 12.12
C PHE A 94 2.07 8.88 11.62
N TRP A 95 1.06 8.81 12.49
CA TRP A 95 -0.33 8.57 12.10
C TRP A 95 -1.21 9.79 12.39
N PRO A 96 -2.16 10.08 11.48
CA PRO A 96 -2.38 9.43 10.20
C PRO A 96 -1.22 9.70 9.21
N GLY A 97 -0.82 8.65 8.43
CA GLY A 97 0.31 8.81 7.51
C GLY A 97 0.86 7.52 6.90
N PRO A 98 2.03 7.64 6.22
CA PRO A 98 2.60 6.58 5.39
C PRO A 98 3.39 5.53 6.19
N LEU A 99 2.92 5.19 7.39
CA LEU A 99 3.50 4.16 8.26
C LEU A 99 2.57 2.96 8.38
N THR A 100 3.12 1.77 8.16
CA THR A 100 2.50 0.48 8.47
C THR A 100 3.26 -0.20 9.60
N MET A 101 2.56 -0.59 10.65
CA MET A 101 3.13 -1.33 11.78
C MET A 101 2.65 -2.78 11.76
N ILE A 102 3.55 -3.73 11.98
CA ILE A 102 3.23 -5.15 12.13
C ILE A 102 3.23 -5.49 13.61
N LEU A 103 2.13 -6.09 14.07
CA LEU A 103 1.88 -6.49 15.45
C LEU A 103 1.37 -7.92 15.52
N LYS A 104 1.47 -8.58 16.68
CA LYS A 104 0.85 -9.90 16.91
C LYS A 104 -0.67 -9.80 16.79
N LYS A 105 -1.28 -10.57 15.90
CA LYS A 105 -2.72 -10.48 15.60
C LYS A 105 -3.60 -11.12 16.67
N LYS A 106 -4.81 -10.58 16.86
CA LYS A 106 -5.90 -11.29 17.55
C LYS A 106 -6.53 -12.35 16.64
N ASP A 107 -7.15 -13.34 17.25
CA ASP A 107 -7.73 -14.50 16.56
C ASP A 107 -8.89 -14.13 15.61
N LYS A 108 -9.57 -12.99 15.85
CA LYS A 108 -10.61 -12.46 14.96
C LYS A 108 -10.08 -12.01 13.58
N VAL A 109 -8.77 -11.75 13.44
CA VAL A 109 -8.17 -11.40 12.15
C VAL A 109 -7.93 -12.68 11.35
N PRO A 110 -8.60 -12.86 10.19
CA PRO A 110 -8.49 -14.09 9.41
C PRO A 110 -7.06 -14.34 8.86
N ASP A 111 -6.69 -15.61 8.79
CA ASP A 111 -5.40 -16.03 8.22
C ASP A 111 -5.27 -15.64 6.73
N SER A 112 -6.38 -15.55 6.01
CA SER A 112 -6.41 -15.10 4.62
C SER A 112 -5.91 -13.64 4.44
N ILE A 113 -6.03 -12.80 5.48
CA ILE A 113 -5.49 -11.42 5.47
C ILE A 113 -3.99 -11.41 5.73
N THR A 114 -3.53 -12.32 6.58
CA THR A 114 -2.15 -12.32 7.07
C THR A 114 -1.24 -13.31 6.33
N GLY A 115 -1.76 -14.00 5.30
CA GLY A 115 -1.01 -15.04 4.60
C GLY A 115 -0.63 -16.22 5.51
N GLY A 116 -1.43 -16.47 6.56
CA GLY A 116 -1.19 -17.52 7.56
C GLY A 116 -0.24 -17.14 8.69
N LEU A 117 0.21 -15.86 8.75
CA LEU A 117 1.11 -15.39 9.81
C LEU A 117 0.35 -15.09 11.10
N GLY A 118 1.03 -15.21 12.25
CA GLY A 118 0.56 -14.81 13.58
C GLY A 118 0.59 -13.29 13.83
N THR A 119 0.85 -12.50 12.79
CA THR A 119 0.97 -11.04 12.84
C THR A 119 0.01 -10.38 11.86
N VAL A 120 -0.32 -9.12 12.09
CA VAL A 120 -1.16 -8.27 11.23
C VAL A 120 -0.44 -6.96 10.97
N ALA A 121 -0.45 -6.52 9.71
CA ALA A 121 0.02 -5.21 9.28
C ALA A 121 -1.13 -4.21 9.36
N ILE A 122 -0.94 -3.09 10.08
CA ILE A 122 -1.97 -2.08 10.34
C ILE A 122 -1.45 -0.71 9.93
N ARG A 123 -2.31 0.09 9.30
CA ARG A 123 -2.01 1.46 8.87
C ARG A 123 -3.20 2.39 9.08
N MET A 124 -2.93 3.63 9.47
CA MET A 124 -3.91 4.71 9.49
C MET A 124 -3.53 5.76 8.44
N PRO A 125 -4.13 5.72 7.23
CA PRO A 125 -3.77 6.63 6.13
C PRO A 125 -4.20 8.07 6.42
N SER A 126 -3.44 9.05 5.90
CA SER A 126 -3.76 10.47 6.09
C SER A 126 -4.69 11.03 5.01
N HIS A 127 -4.88 10.33 3.90
CA HIS A 127 -5.73 10.80 2.81
C HIS A 127 -7.20 10.93 3.24
N PRO A 128 -7.85 12.10 3.03
CA PRO A 128 -9.22 12.35 3.52
C PRO A 128 -10.23 11.32 3.01
N VAL A 129 -10.14 10.96 1.72
CA VAL A 129 -11.03 9.96 1.10
C VAL A 129 -10.89 8.59 1.75
N ALA A 130 -9.64 8.14 2.01
CA ALA A 130 -9.41 6.88 2.69
C ALA A 130 -9.98 6.89 4.11
N ALA A 131 -9.69 7.94 4.87
CA ALA A 131 -10.17 8.08 6.24
C ALA A 131 -11.70 8.09 6.33
N GLU A 132 -12.36 8.84 5.42
CA GLU A 132 -13.83 8.93 5.40
C GLU A 132 -14.47 7.61 4.93
N LEU A 133 -13.90 6.95 3.92
CA LEU A 133 -14.38 5.64 3.48
C LEU A 133 -14.33 4.62 4.63
N ILE A 134 -13.21 4.56 5.39
CA ILE A 134 -13.09 3.63 6.51
C ILE A 134 -14.14 3.93 7.58
N ARG A 135 -14.32 5.22 7.96
CA ARG A 135 -15.35 5.63 8.94
C ARG A 135 -16.76 5.28 8.47
N SER A 136 -17.12 5.68 7.26
CA SER A 136 -18.47 5.49 6.69
C SER A 136 -18.79 4.01 6.44
N SER A 137 -17.78 3.20 6.14
CA SER A 137 -17.97 1.76 5.95
C SER A 137 -18.29 1.04 7.27
N GLY A 138 -17.77 1.52 8.40
CA GLY A 138 -17.90 0.86 9.70
C GLY A 138 -17.14 -0.48 9.80
N VAL A 139 -16.26 -0.78 8.83
CA VAL A 139 -15.40 -1.97 8.82
C VAL A 139 -13.93 -1.58 8.74
N TYR A 140 -13.02 -2.43 9.19
CA TYR A 140 -11.60 -2.31 8.87
C TYR A 140 -11.37 -2.73 7.42
N ILE A 141 -10.54 -2.01 6.68
CA ILE A 141 -10.35 -2.27 5.26
C ILE A 141 -8.99 -2.91 5.01
N ALA A 142 -8.98 -4.18 4.60
CA ALA A 142 -7.76 -4.82 4.09
C ALA A 142 -7.50 -4.34 2.67
N ALA A 143 -6.34 -3.74 2.41
CA ALA A 143 -6.02 -3.23 1.09
C ALA A 143 -4.53 -3.38 0.73
N PRO A 144 -4.21 -4.09 -0.37
CA PRO A 144 -2.98 -3.93 -1.13
C PRO A 144 -3.12 -2.77 -2.12
N SER A 145 -2.06 -2.43 -2.87
CA SER A 145 -2.15 -1.49 -4.00
C SER A 145 -3.16 -1.95 -5.07
N ALA A 146 -3.83 -1.01 -5.75
CA ALA A 146 -4.93 -1.29 -6.67
C ALA A 146 -4.48 -1.57 -8.13
N ASN A 147 -3.42 -2.36 -8.33
CA ASN A 147 -2.90 -2.80 -9.63
C ASN A 147 -3.07 -4.30 -9.82
N THR A 148 -2.99 -4.79 -11.04
CA THR A 148 -2.74 -6.22 -11.30
C THR A 148 -1.36 -6.61 -10.81
N SER A 149 -1.22 -7.84 -10.26
CA SER A 149 0.02 -8.31 -9.62
C SER A 149 1.22 -8.18 -10.54
N GLY A 150 2.34 -7.68 -10.01
CA GLY A 150 3.59 -7.47 -10.73
C GLY A 150 3.75 -6.08 -11.37
N LYS A 151 2.67 -5.37 -11.68
CA LYS A 151 2.73 -4.01 -12.23
C LYS A 151 3.07 -2.97 -11.15
N PRO A 152 3.54 -1.76 -11.54
CA PRO A 152 3.70 -0.63 -10.64
C PRO A 152 2.42 -0.28 -9.89
N SER A 153 2.56 0.22 -8.66
CA SER A 153 1.42 0.68 -7.87
C SER A 153 0.80 1.93 -8.48
N PRO A 154 -0.54 2.02 -8.54
CA PRO A 154 -1.24 3.13 -9.19
C PRO A 154 -1.23 4.38 -8.30
N THR A 155 -0.86 5.51 -8.90
CA THR A 155 -0.91 6.84 -8.29
C THR A 155 -2.02 7.73 -8.87
N MET A 156 -2.72 7.25 -9.89
CA MET A 156 -3.83 7.92 -10.55
C MET A 156 -4.99 6.94 -10.75
N ALA A 157 -6.22 7.46 -10.75
CA ALA A 157 -7.42 6.63 -10.94
C ALA A 157 -7.43 5.91 -12.30
N GLU A 158 -6.90 6.54 -13.35
CA GLU A 158 -6.80 5.97 -14.70
C GLU A 158 -5.97 4.67 -14.70
N HIS A 159 -4.92 4.57 -13.89
CA HIS A 159 -4.13 3.34 -13.76
C HIS A 159 -4.99 2.22 -13.16
N VAL A 160 -5.81 2.54 -12.14
CA VAL A 160 -6.74 1.58 -11.52
C VAL A 160 -7.83 1.14 -12.49
N ILE A 161 -8.42 2.09 -13.23
CA ILE A 161 -9.45 1.83 -14.25
C ILE A 161 -8.91 0.87 -15.30
N ASN A 162 -7.70 1.12 -15.81
CA ASN A 162 -7.07 0.29 -16.82
C ASN A 162 -6.77 -1.13 -16.33
N ASP A 163 -6.43 -1.30 -15.06
CA ASP A 163 -6.03 -2.59 -14.50
C ASP A 163 -7.21 -3.42 -13.97
N LEU A 164 -8.19 -2.77 -13.34
CA LEU A 164 -9.19 -3.44 -12.51
C LEU A 164 -10.66 -3.20 -12.93
N SER A 165 -10.93 -2.32 -13.89
CA SER A 165 -12.31 -2.14 -14.40
C SER A 165 -12.85 -3.46 -14.93
N GLY A 166 -14.11 -3.75 -14.61
CA GLY A 166 -14.75 -5.03 -14.92
C GLY A 166 -14.43 -6.18 -13.96
N ARG A 167 -13.54 -5.97 -12.98
CA ARG A 167 -13.11 -6.99 -11.99
C ARG A 167 -13.46 -6.65 -10.55
N ILE A 168 -13.80 -5.38 -10.28
CA ILE A 168 -14.12 -4.85 -8.95
C ILE A 168 -15.43 -4.06 -8.99
N ASP A 169 -16.05 -3.85 -7.84
CA ASP A 169 -17.39 -3.25 -7.76
C ASP A 169 -17.35 -1.73 -7.94
N MET A 170 -16.37 -1.04 -7.32
CA MET A 170 -16.32 0.42 -7.38
C MET A 170 -14.88 0.96 -7.37
N ILE A 171 -14.70 2.11 -8.03
CA ILE A 171 -13.48 2.93 -7.98
C ILE A 171 -13.89 4.33 -7.52
N ILE A 172 -13.32 4.78 -6.40
CA ILE A 172 -13.41 6.16 -5.94
C ILE A 172 -12.22 6.91 -6.54
N GLN A 173 -12.50 7.89 -7.37
CA GLN A 173 -11.50 8.72 -8.02
C GLN A 173 -11.32 10.03 -7.26
N ASP A 174 -10.09 10.37 -6.95
CA ASP A 174 -9.66 11.68 -6.50
C ASP A 174 -8.45 12.12 -7.32
N ASP A 175 -8.00 13.35 -7.09
CA ASP A 175 -6.89 13.90 -7.85
C ASP A 175 -5.56 13.14 -7.57
N THR A 176 -4.48 13.73 -7.30
CA THR A 176 -3.18 13.06 -7.18
C THR A 176 -2.92 12.51 -5.78
N VAL A 177 -2.10 11.46 -5.68
CA VAL A 177 -1.48 11.02 -4.43
C VAL A 177 -0.23 11.87 -4.14
N ASP A 178 -0.01 12.24 -2.87
CA ASP A 178 1.03 13.21 -2.51
C ASP A 178 2.45 12.62 -2.49
N ILE A 179 2.58 11.34 -2.09
CA ILE A 179 3.87 10.68 -1.84
C ILE A 179 4.30 9.81 -3.02
N GLY A 180 3.39 9.03 -3.59
CA GLY A 180 3.64 8.23 -4.79
C GLY A 180 4.49 6.97 -4.60
N VAL A 181 4.91 6.65 -3.36
CA VAL A 181 5.59 5.40 -2.98
C VAL A 181 4.84 4.74 -1.83
N GLU A 182 4.97 3.43 -1.68
CA GLU A 182 4.29 2.65 -0.66
C GLU A 182 4.71 3.07 0.74
N SER A 183 3.83 2.78 1.73
CA SER A 183 4.11 3.05 3.14
C SER A 183 5.36 2.31 3.63
N THR A 184 6.14 2.95 4.51
CA THR A 184 7.19 2.26 5.26
C THR A 184 6.57 1.20 6.15
N ILE A 185 7.15 -0.01 6.19
CA ILE A 185 6.69 -1.12 7.05
C ILE A 185 7.74 -1.39 8.13
N ILE A 186 7.31 -1.32 9.40
CA ILE A 186 8.12 -1.70 10.55
C ILE A 186 7.46 -2.86 11.31
N ASP A 187 8.25 -3.89 11.63
CA ASP A 187 7.83 -5.02 12.47
C ASP A 187 8.13 -4.70 13.93
N LEU A 188 7.09 -4.66 14.74
CA LEU A 188 7.12 -4.44 16.19
C LEU A 188 6.65 -5.69 16.96
N SER A 189 6.50 -6.82 16.29
CA SER A 189 6.09 -8.08 16.91
C SER A 189 7.21 -8.79 17.66
N GLU A 190 8.46 -8.35 17.43
CA GLU A 190 9.69 -8.86 18.02
C GLU A 190 10.34 -7.81 18.92
N GLU A 191 11.35 -8.19 19.70
CA GLU A 191 12.04 -7.30 20.65
C GLU A 191 12.70 -6.10 19.94
N VAL A 192 13.37 -6.36 18.81
CA VAL A 192 14.07 -5.33 18.04
C VAL A 192 13.21 -4.88 16.87
N PRO A 193 12.76 -3.60 16.84
CA PRO A 193 12.01 -3.04 15.71
C PRO A 193 12.78 -3.18 14.41
N THR A 194 12.13 -3.80 13.41
CA THR A 194 12.78 -4.14 12.13
C THR A 194 12.03 -3.54 10.95
N ILE A 195 12.69 -2.74 10.13
CA ILE A 195 12.13 -2.19 8.89
C ILE A 195 12.10 -3.30 7.84
N LEU A 196 10.90 -3.65 7.36
CA LEU A 196 10.67 -4.69 6.36
C LEU A 196 10.43 -4.13 4.95
N ARG A 197 10.10 -2.86 4.83
CA ARG A 197 9.96 -2.14 3.57
C ARG A 197 10.32 -0.68 3.78
N PRO A 198 11.31 -0.13 3.06
CA PRO A 198 11.58 1.31 3.07
C PRO A 198 10.45 2.07 2.38
N GLY A 199 10.25 3.33 2.75
CA GLY A 199 9.29 4.27 2.19
C GLY A 199 9.60 5.68 2.69
N TYR A 200 8.58 6.51 2.81
CA TYR A 200 8.74 7.91 3.21
C TYR A 200 9.34 8.07 4.62
N ILE A 201 8.95 7.20 5.57
CA ILE A 201 9.50 7.23 6.93
C ILE A 201 10.85 6.50 6.92
N THR A 202 11.91 7.21 7.24
CA THR A 202 13.29 6.71 7.19
C THR A 202 13.72 6.03 8.49
N GLN A 203 14.81 5.25 8.45
CA GLN A 203 15.39 4.66 9.66
C GLN A 203 15.78 5.72 10.70
N ALA A 204 16.36 6.84 10.28
CA ALA A 204 16.73 7.94 11.19
C ALA A 204 15.52 8.52 11.92
N MET A 205 14.36 8.64 11.25
CA MET A 205 13.11 9.10 11.88
C MET A 205 12.60 8.10 12.92
N PHE A 206 12.75 6.79 12.68
CA PHE A 206 12.42 5.77 13.68
C PHE A 206 13.36 5.82 14.86
N GLU A 207 14.67 5.91 14.62
CA GLU A 207 15.68 5.96 15.69
C GLU A 207 15.53 7.17 16.59
N GLU A 208 15.14 8.31 16.03
CA GLU A 208 14.79 9.50 16.82
C GLU A 208 13.56 9.28 17.72
N ALA A 209 12.56 8.50 17.24
CA ALA A 209 11.31 8.31 17.95
C ALA A 209 11.38 7.21 19.02
N ILE A 210 11.97 6.05 18.67
CA ILE A 210 11.90 4.82 19.49
C ILE A 210 13.27 4.18 19.76
N GLY A 211 14.36 4.86 19.41
CA GLY A 211 15.71 4.35 19.55
C GLY A 211 16.07 3.33 18.46
N LYS A 212 17.02 2.45 18.78
CA LYS A 212 17.62 1.51 17.81
C LYS A 212 16.58 0.75 16.99
N THR A 213 16.71 0.82 15.66
CA THR A 213 15.98 0.03 14.68
C THR A 213 16.96 -0.65 13.71
N ILE A 214 16.55 -1.73 13.08
CA ILE A 214 17.34 -2.42 12.07
C ILE A 214 16.57 -2.51 10.76
N ILE A 215 17.30 -2.65 9.66
CA ILE A 215 16.75 -2.94 8.34
C ILE A 215 16.86 -4.44 8.10
N ASP A 216 15.78 -5.09 7.65
CA ASP A 216 15.81 -6.51 7.33
C ASP A 216 16.81 -6.75 6.17
N PRO A 217 17.78 -7.65 6.33
CA PRO A 217 18.74 -7.96 5.27
C PRO A 217 18.10 -8.42 3.94
N ALA A 218 16.89 -8.95 3.98
CA ALA A 218 16.15 -9.36 2.78
C ALA A 218 15.76 -8.19 1.86
N ILE A 219 15.79 -6.95 2.36
CA ILE A 219 15.54 -5.74 1.53
C ILE A 219 16.67 -5.53 0.52
N MET A 220 17.91 -5.86 0.90
CA MET A 220 19.11 -5.66 0.06
C MET A 220 19.45 -6.88 -0.79
N GLY A 221 18.69 -7.97 -0.65
CA GLY A 221 18.95 -9.24 -1.35
C GLY A 221 17.68 -10.04 -1.61
N SER A 222 17.78 -11.17 -2.32
CA SER A 222 16.67 -12.10 -2.47
C SER A 222 16.41 -12.84 -1.16
N LEU A 223 15.13 -13.04 -0.80
CA LEU A 223 14.75 -13.95 0.28
C LEU A 223 15.33 -15.34 0.02
N LYS A 224 15.89 -15.96 1.04
CA LYS A 224 16.31 -17.37 0.97
C LYS A 224 15.09 -18.26 0.69
N GLU A 225 15.31 -19.31 -0.08
CA GLU A 225 14.28 -20.30 -0.40
C GLU A 225 13.66 -20.88 0.88
N GLY A 226 12.32 -20.92 0.95
CA GLY A 226 11.58 -21.41 2.14
C GLY A 226 11.24 -20.36 3.21
N VAL A 227 11.68 -19.10 3.10
CA VAL A 227 11.30 -18.03 4.03
C VAL A 227 9.93 -17.47 3.68
N ILE A 228 9.00 -17.45 4.65
CA ILE A 228 7.68 -16.84 4.48
C ILE A 228 7.83 -15.32 4.62
N PRO A 229 7.35 -14.53 3.64
CA PRO A 229 7.45 -13.07 3.70
C PRO A 229 6.57 -12.51 4.82
N LYS A 230 7.14 -11.72 5.74
CA LYS A 230 6.40 -11.06 6.81
C LYS A 230 5.62 -9.83 6.34
N ALA A 231 5.93 -9.28 5.17
CA ALA A 231 5.33 -8.06 4.64
C ALA A 231 5.09 -8.14 3.12
N PRO A 232 4.13 -7.36 2.58
CA PRO A 232 3.95 -7.19 1.14
C PRO A 232 5.24 -6.68 0.48
N GLY A 233 5.58 -7.25 -0.69
CA GLY A 233 6.74 -6.83 -1.48
C GLY A 233 8.04 -7.57 -1.22
N MET A 234 8.11 -8.47 -0.23
CA MET A 234 9.37 -9.17 0.12
C MET A 234 9.67 -10.41 -0.74
N LYS A 235 8.65 -11.10 -1.30
CA LYS A 235 8.85 -12.43 -1.93
C LYS A 235 8.84 -12.39 -3.45
N TYR A 236 7.96 -11.60 -4.03
CA TYR A 236 7.71 -11.59 -5.46
C TYR A 236 8.34 -10.36 -6.12
N LYS A 237 8.67 -10.45 -7.41
CA LYS A 237 9.05 -9.27 -8.19
C LYS A 237 7.84 -8.32 -8.22
N HIS A 238 7.96 -7.20 -7.54
CA HIS A 238 6.93 -6.16 -7.46
C HIS A 238 7.43 -4.88 -8.13
N TYR A 239 6.47 -4.01 -8.50
CA TYR A 239 6.75 -2.64 -8.95
C TYR A 239 7.64 -2.55 -10.20
N ALA A 240 7.74 -3.64 -10.96
CA ALA A 240 8.61 -3.66 -12.11
C ALA A 240 7.87 -3.14 -13.35
N PRO A 241 8.29 -2.02 -13.93
CA PRO A 241 7.81 -1.59 -15.23
C PRO A 241 8.20 -2.60 -16.32
N ASN A 242 7.47 -2.60 -17.44
CA ASN A 242 7.84 -3.43 -18.60
C ASN A 242 9.02 -2.82 -19.37
N ALA A 243 9.36 -1.56 -19.11
CA ALA A 243 10.48 -0.85 -19.71
C ALA A 243 11.75 -0.99 -18.87
N ASP A 244 12.90 -0.95 -19.52
CA ASP A 244 14.18 -0.84 -18.84
C ASP A 244 14.31 0.52 -18.18
N VAL A 245 14.78 0.55 -16.93
CA VAL A 245 14.99 1.77 -16.15
C VAL A 245 16.48 1.99 -15.96
N THR A 246 16.97 3.17 -16.33
CA THR A 246 18.35 3.60 -16.10
C THR A 246 18.37 4.79 -15.16
N ILE A 247 19.04 4.65 -14.01
CA ILE A 247 19.29 5.75 -13.09
C ILE A 247 20.59 6.44 -13.49
N VAL A 248 20.56 7.78 -13.61
CA VAL A 248 21.71 8.59 -13.96
C VAL A 248 21.98 9.56 -12.82
N GLU A 249 23.14 9.44 -12.19
CA GLU A 249 23.56 10.29 -11.08
C GLU A 249 24.85 11.03 -11.40
N GLY A 250 25.01 12.23 -10.85
CA GLY A 250 26.24 13.04 -11.00
C GLY A 250 25.99 14.54 -11.01
N PRO A 251 27.00 15.35 -11.34
CA PRO A 251 26.84 16.79 -11.52
C PRO A 251 25.82 17.10 -12.60
N HIS A 252 24.88 18.02 -12.32
CA HIS A 252 23.69 18.30 -13.15
C HIS A 252 24.01 18.45 -14.64
N GLU A 253 25.02 19.26 -15.01
CA GLU A 253 25.38 19.46 -16.42
C GLU A 253 25.80 18.17 -17.13
N LYS A 254 26.58 17.32 -16.43
CA LYS A 254 27.01 16.01 -16.98
C LYS A 254 25.85 15.02 -17.11
N VAL A 255 24.92 15.01 -16.14
CA VAL A 255 23.72 14.22 -16.20
C VAL A 255 22.87 14.60 -17.40
N VAL A 256 22.61 15.90 -17.60
CA VAL A 256 21.85 16.41 -18.76
C VAL A 256 22.52 16.02 -20.09
N GLN A 257 23.84 16.20 -20.21
CA GLN A 257 24.59 15.83 -21.42
C GLN A 257 24.50 14.31 -21.70
N TYR A 258 24.65 13.49 -20.66
CA TYR A 258 24.57 12.04 -20.78
C TYR A 258 23.16 11.59 -21.22
N ILE A 259 22.11 12.13 -20.55
CA ILE A 259 20.71 11.81 -20.87
C ILE A 259 20.39 12.19 -22.32
N ASN A 260 20.73 13.42 -22.75
CA ASN A 260 20.47 13.88 -24.11
C ASN A 260 21.15 12.99 -25.16
N ARG A 261 22.37 12.55 -24.91
CA ARG A 261 23.06 11.59 -25.78
C ARG A 261 22.35 10.25 -25.84
N GLN A 262 21.98 9.68 -24.66
CA GLN A 262 21.28 8.40 -24.60
C GLN A 262 19.90 8.46 -25.26
N VAL A 263 19.18 9.56 -25.11
CA VAL A 263 17.89 9.78 -25.81
C VAL A 263 18.11 9.73 -27.31
N SER A 264 19.06 10.51 -27.85
CA SER A 264 19.34 10.55 -29.29
C SER A 264 19.74 9.18 -29.86
N GLU A 265 20.59 8.43 -29.14
CA GLU A 265 21.05 7.10 -29.53
C GLU A 265 19.87 6.10 -29.57
N LYS A 266 19.06 6.09 -28.51
CA LYS A 266 17.95 5.14 -28.37
C LYS A 266 16.77 5.45 -29.28
N GLU A 267 16.46 6.71 -29.56
CA GLU A 267 15.45 7.10 -30.54
C GLU A 267 15.87 6.70 -31.95
N ALA A 268 17.17 6.83 -32.28
CA ALA A 268 17.69 6.37 -33.57
C ALA A 268 17.60 4.84 -33.73
N GLU A 269 17.64 4.08 -32.63
CA GLU A 269 17.39 2.64 -32.59
C GLU A 269 15.89 2.26 -32.65
N GLY A 270 14.98 3.26 -32.64
CA GLY A 270 13.53 3.05 -32.68
C GLY A 270 12.88 2.84 -31.33
N HIS A 271 13.57 3.08 -30.22
CA HIS A 271 13.01 2.99 -28.87
C HIS A 271 12.16 4.22 -28.53
N ARG A 272 11.12 4.03 -27.70
CA ARG A 272 10.37 5.11 -27.05
C ARG A 272 10.92 5.31 -25.64
N LEU A 273 11.26 6.55 -25.29
CA LEU A 273 11.81 6.88 -23.99
C LEU A 273 10.83 7.76 -23.18
N SER A 274 10.92 7.65 -21.87
CA SER A 274 10.28 8.55 -20.92
C SER A 274 11.34 8.99 -19.92
N LEU A 275 11.34 10.27 -19.57
CA LEU A 275 12.21 10.84 -18.55
C LEU A 275 11.39 11.09 -17.29
N ILE A 276 11.89 10.61 -16.16
CA ILE A 276 11.27 10.80 -14.84
C ILE A 276 12.28 11.54 -13.96
N HIS A 277 11.83 12.60 -13.32
CA HIS A 277 12.58 13.29 -12.26
C HIS A 277 12.30 12.61 -10.93
N ILE A 278 13.33 12.21 -10.22
CA ILE A 278 13.25 11.60 -8.90
C ILE A 278 13.90 12.53 -7.88
#